data_202b6f38c1e50ddb0936d9554cfc3053
#
_entry.id   202b6f38c1e50ddb0936d9554cfc3053
#
_cell.length_a   1.000
_cell.length_b   1.000
_cell.length_c   1.000
_cell.angle_alpha   90.00
_cell.angle_beta   90.00
_cell.angle_gamma   90.00
#
_symmetry.space_group_name_H-M   'P 1'
#
loop_
_entity.id
_entity.type
_entity.pdbx_description
1 polymer ?
#
loop_
_entity_poly.entity_id
_entity_poly.type
_entity_poly.pdbx_seq_one_letter_code
_entity_poly.pdbx_strand_id
1 'polypeptide(L)'
;MNRTACVLITIAAAVVHTGCTQKVAATYSLPTPTAYGAAIVESSGGKQVAEVGTPLPQPVIVQVNDEQNNGLAGTLVTLRGPNGVYIEPAAGLTDSSGQFTSNITLGTVPGRYQLTATTNTKAGKAVDLKIEAIALGYQEQLGSQLNDQYCARCHNQESTPERVSNYDNLEVKPHPFTEGDTLNKLTDADLVAIISHGGPALNKSALMAPYGYTLSKSEIQALIAYIRMVSDPPYSAPGIVYAQK
;
A
#
# COMPACT_ATOMS: atom_id res chain seq x y z
N MET A 1 27.21 -69.56 -58.02
CA MET A 1 28.27 -68.81 -57.34
C MET A 1 27.88 -67.32 -57.38
N ASN A 2 27.17 -66.87 -56.38
CA ASN A 2 26.70 -65.49 -56.28
C ASN A 2 27.45 -64.86 -55.09
N ARG A 3 28.22 -63.83 -55.36
CA ARG A 3 28.84 -63.01 -54.33
C ARG A 3 27.92 -61.84 -54.00
N THR A 4 27.36 -61.84 -52.78
CA THR A 4 26.60 -60.74 -52.24
C THR A 4 27.61 -59.77 -51.62
N ALA A 5 27.62 -58.51 -52.13
CA ALA A 5 28.43 -57.42 -51.57
C ALA A 5 27.61 -56.73 -50.45
N CYS A 6 28.14 -56.70 -49.21
CA CYS A 6 27.64 -55.92 -48.13
C CYS A 6 28.10 -54.47 -48.28
N VAL A 7 27.14 -53.55 -48.43
CA VAL A 7 27.39 -52.09 -48.36
C VAL A 7 27.21 -51.64 -46.92
N LEU A 8 28.33 -51.22 -46.31
CA LEU A 8 28.31 -50.58 -44.98
C LEU A 8 27.91 -49.11 -45.15
N ILE A 9 26.72 -48.80 -44.65
CA ILE A 9 26.21 -47.38 -44.51
C ILE A 9 26.70 -46.87 -43.16
N THR A 10 27.66 -45.96 -43.13
CA THR A 10 28.11 -45.23 -41.98
C THR A 10 27.15 -44.04 -41.75
N ILE A 11 26.30 -44.12 -40.69
CA ILE A 11 25.48 -43.02 -40.24
C ILE A 11 26.31 -42.11 -39.35
N ALA A 12 26.65 -40.89 -39.84
CA ALA A 12 27.25 -39.86 -39.04
C ALA A 12 26.19 -39.23 -38.12
N ALA A 13 26.27 -39.49 -36.82
CA ALA A 13 25.43 -38.82 -35.81
C ALA A 13 25.96 -37.40 -35.60
N ALA A 14 25.18 -36.40 -36.06
CA ALA A 14 25.42 -35.00 -35.71
C ALA A 14 24.99 -34.77 -34.28
N VAL A 15 25.93 -34.54 -33.36
CA VAL A 15 25.68 -34.13 -31.98
C VAL A 15 25.33 -32.66 -32.01
N VAL A 16 24.03 -32.36 -31.90
CA VAL A 16 23.53 -30.97 -31.69
C VAL A 16 23.81 -30.60 -30.24
N HIS A 17 24.82 -29.79 -30.01
CA HIS A 17 25.06 -29.17 -28.71
C HIS A 17 24.02 -28.06 -28.51
N THR A 18 22.92 -28.37 -27.81
CA THR A 18 22.04 -27.33 -27.26
C THR A 18 22.77 -26.63 -26.12
N GLY A 19 23.43 -25.53 -26.45
CA GLY A 19 24.01 -24.63 -25.45
C GLY A 19 22.91 -24.06 -24.60
N CYS A 20 22.76 -24.52 -23.34
CA CYS A 20 22.01 -23.82 -22.31
C CYS A 20 22.75 -22.51 -22.05
N THR A 21 22.24 -21.41 -22.59
CA THR A 21 22.62 -20.06 -22.16
C THR A 21 22.12 -19.87 -20.74
N GLN A 22 22.96 -20.13 -19.73
CA GLN A 22 22.73 -19.67 -18.40
C GLN A 22 22.57 -18.14 -18.45
N LYS A 23 21.36 -17.65 -18.20
CA LYS A 23 21.15 -16.23 -17.85
C LYS A 23 21.97 -15.98 -16.59
N VAL A 24 23.12 -15.35 -16.74
CA VAL A 24 23.89 -14.81 -15.63
C VAL A 24 22.97 -13.76 -14.99
N ALA A 25 22.49 -14.04 -13.78
CA ALA A 25 21.76 -13.06 -13.01
C ALA A 25 22.70 -11.85 -12.83
N ALA A 26 22.30 -10.69 -13.33
CA ALA A 26 23.05 -9.47 -13.13
C ALA A 26 23.17 -9.25 -11.61
N THR A 27 24.39 -9.31 -11.10
CA THR A 27 24.68 -9.03 -9.69
C THR A 27 24.46 -7.51 -9.52
N TYR A 28 23.32 -7.12 -9.01
CA TYR A 28 23.02 -5.73 -8.73
C TYR A 28 23.86 -5.31 -7.50
N SER A 29 24.93 -4.58 -7.74
CA SER A 29 25.71 -3.98 -6.65
C SER A 29 25.03 -2.68 -6.20
N LEU A 30 24.79 -2.56 -4.90
CA LEU A 30 24.29 -1.30 -4.34
C LEU A 30 25.29 -0.16 -4.61
N PRO A 31 24.81 1.05 -4.92
CA PRO A 31 25.68 2.20 -5.11
C PRO A 31 26.42 2.53 -3.81
N THR A 32 27.68 2.99 -3.94
CA THR A 32 28.49 3.39 -2.77
C THR A 32 28.03 4.76 -2.28
N PRO A 33 27.63 4.89 -1.01
CA PRO A 33 27.22 6.19 -0.46
C PRO A 33 28.42 7.14 -0.35
N THR A 34 28.19 8.42 -0.59
CA THR A 34 29.17 9.50 -0.40
C THR A 34 28.92 10.26 0.90
N ALA A 35 27.75 10.07 1.51
CA ALA A 35 27.33 10.67 2.77
C ALA A 35 26.55 9.67 3.63
N TYR A 36 26.36 10.02 4.92
CA TYR A 36 25.69 9.19 5.91
C TYR A 36 24.69 10.04 6.71
N GLY A 37 23.44 9.58 6.78
CA GLY A 37 22.36 10.33 7.40
C GLY A 37 22.30 10.20 8.92
N ALA A 38 21.72 11.20 9.58
CA ALA A 38 21.39 11.16 11.01
C ALA A 38 19.91 10.76 11.24
N ALA A 39 19.03 11.13 10.32
CA ALA A 39 17.59 10.82 10.37
C ALA A 39 17.07 10.49 8.97
N ILE A 40 15.95 9.73 8.93
CA ILE A 40 15.17 9.49 7.72
C ILE A 40 13.71 9.82 8.04
N VAL A 41 13.07 10.61 7.19
CA VAL A 41 11.68 11.04 7.36
C VAL A 41 10.88 10.80 6.10
N GLU A 42 9.57 10.62 6.24
CA GLU A 42 8.66 10.58 5.11
C GLU A 42 8.45 12.01 4.58
N SER A 43 8.71 12.19 3.30
CA SER A 43 8.43 13.45 2.60
C SER A 43 7.04 13.42 1.98
N SER A 44 6.66 12.29 1.35
CA SER A 44 5.30 12.06 0.82
C SER A 44 5.07 10.59 0.49
N GLY A 45 3.83 10.24 0.21
CA GLY A 45 3.43 8.95 -0.34
C GLY A 45 3.21 7.84 0.69
N GLY A 46 3.16 8.14 1.98
CA GLY A 46 2.68 7.22 3.00
C GLY A 46 1.17 7.23 3.15
N LYS A 47 0.64 6.27 3.91
CA LYS A 47 -0.80 6.08 4.21
C LYS A 47 -1.71 5.96 2.97
N GLN A 48 -1.15 5.63 1.81
CA GLN A 48 -1.91 5.43 0.59
C GLN A 48 -2.74 4.16 0.63
N VAL A 49 -3.84 4.19 -0.11
CA VAL A 49 -4.77 3.08 -0.28
C VAL A 49 -4.81 2.72 -1.76
N ALA A 50 -4.67 1.43 -2.09
CA ALA A 50 -4.77 0.93 -3.45
C ALA A 50 -5.43 -0.46 -3.47
N GLU A 51 -5.85 -0.92 -4.62
CA GLU A 51 -6.33 -2.29 -4.80
C GLU A 51 -5.17 -3.29 -4.68
N VAL A 52 -5.47 -4.51 -4.21
CA VAL A 52 -4.49 -5.61 -4.16
C VAL A 52 -3.81 -5.82 -5.52
N GLY A 53 -2.50 -6.01 -5.51
CA GLY A 53 -1.70 -6.26 -6.70
C GLY A 53 -1.51 -5.06 -7.63
N THR A 54 -1.94 -3.84 -7.23
CA THR A 54 -1.78 -2.63 -8.05
C THR A 54 -0.72 -1.69 -7.49
N PRO A 55 -0.15 -0.80 -8.32
CA PRO A 55 0.73 0.27 -7.86
C PRO A 55 0.00 1.25 -6.93
N LEU A 56 0.73 1.80 -5.96
CA LEU A 56 0.25 2.96 -5.21
C LEU A 56 0.02 4.15 -6.16
N PRO A 57 -0.99 4.99 -5.90
CA PRO A 57 -1.32 6.15 -6.74
C PRO A 57 -0.17 7.14 -6.92
N GLN A 58 0.68 7.26 -5.90
CA GLN A 58 1.83 8.15 -5.93
C GLN A 58 3.08 7.42 -5.45
N PRO A 59 4.28 7.81 -5.90
CA PRO A 59 5.51 7.26 -5.38
C PRO A 59 5.70 7.58 -3.89
N VAL A 60 6.38 6.70 -3.19
CA VAL A 60 6.86 6.96 -1.84
C VAL A 60 8.17 7.76 -1.94
N ILE A 61 8.22 8.90 -1.25
CA ILE A 61 9.38 9.77 -1.18
C ILE A 61 9.82 9.88 0.27
N VAL A 62 11.06 9.51 0.54
CA VAL A 62 11.69 9.69 1.85
C VAL A 62 12.85 10.68 1.72
N GLN A 63 13.13 11.42 2.79
CA GLN A 63 14.25 12.34 2.87
C GLN A 63 15.19 11.90 3.98
N VAL A 64 16.46 11.87 3.67
CA VAL A 64 17.54 11.67 4.65
C VAL A 64 18.12 13.00 5.06
N ASN A 65 18.22 13.22 6.37
CA ASN A 65 18.69 14.47 6.93
C ASN A 65 20.03 14.30 7.69
N ASP A 66 20.80 15.37 7.72
CA ASP A 66 21.96 15.52 8.60
C ASP A 66 21.54 15.85 10.06
N GLU A 67 22.52 16.06 10.95
CA GLU A 67 22.29 16.41 12.36
C GLU A 67 21.62 17.79 12.54
N GLN A 68 21.69 18.66 11.54
CA GLN A 68 21.08 19.99 11.50
C GLN A 68 19.69 19.98 10.83
N ASN A 69 19.18 18.78 10.49
CA ASN A 69 17.90 18.56 9.83
C ASN A 69 17.82 19.09 8.37
N ASN A 70 18.97 19.24 7.68
CA ASN A 70 19.01 19.54 6.26
C ASN A 70 19.03 18.27 5.44
N GLY A 71 18.41 18.29 4.25
CA GLY A 71 18.45 17.18 3.31
C GLY A 71 19.88 16.84 2.86
N LEU A 72 20.24 15.56 2.90
CA LEU A 72 21.60 15.08 2.66
C LEU A 72 21.68 14.25 1.39
N ALA A 73 22.33 14.78 0.35
CA ALA A 73 22.56 14.10 -0.93
C ALA A 73 23.57 12.95 -0.81
N GLY A 74 23.43 11.96 -1.71
CA GLY A 74 24.40 10.86 -1.86
C GLY A 74 24.39 9.84 -0.72
N THR A 75 23.32 9.79 0.06
CA THR A 75 23.11 8.83 1.15
C THR A 75 22.37 7.61 0.62
N LEU A 76 22.83 6.40 0.95
CA LEU A 76 22.16 5.18 0.55
C LEU A 76 20.85 5.00 1.34
N VAL A 77 19.76 4.81 0.61
CA VAL A 77 18.47 4.37 1.14
C VAL A 77 18.15 2.99 0.59
N THR A 78 17.62 2.12 1.44
CA THR A 78 17.04 0.83 1.04
C THR A 78 15.59 0.76 1.50
N LEU A 79 14.68 0.37 0.60
CA LEU A 79 13.29 0.11 0.91
C LEU A 79 13.03 -1.40 0.93
N ARG A 80 12.30 -1.86 1.95
CA ARG A 80 11.87 -3.25 2.06
C ARG A 80 10.40 -3.32 2.43
N GLY A 81 9.71 -4.33 1.95
CA GLY A 81 8.30 -4.61 2.26
C GLY A 81 8.11 -6.09 2.60
N PRO A 82 6.89 -6.46 3.04
CA PRO A 82 6.48 -7.84 3.18
C PRO A 82 6.57 -8.60 1.84
N ASN A 83 6.50 -9.94 1.93
CA ASN A 83 6.48 -10.79 0.74
C ASN A 83 5.30 -10.41 -0.19
N GLY A 84 5.58 -10.36 -1.49
CA GLY A 84 4.60 -10.01 -2.52
C GLY A 84 4.52 -8.52 -2.84
N VAL A 85 5.17 -7.64 -2.09
CA VAL A 85 5.33 -6.23 -2.45
C VAL A 85 6.48 -6.08 -3.44
N TYR A 86 6.24 -5.35 -4.54
CA TYR A 86 7.26 -4.98 -5.50
C TYR A 86 7.64 -3.51 -5.31
N ILE A 87 8.95 -3.23 -5.26
CA ILE A 87 9.52 -1.93 -4.95
C ILE A 87 10.55 -1.57 -6.02
N GLU A 88 10.37 -0.44 -6.71
CA GLU A 88 11.25 -0.04 -7.82
C GLU A 88 11.54 1.47 -7.81
N PRO A 89 12.79 1.90 -7.64
CA PRO A 89 13.94 1.11 -7.17
C PRO A 89 13.84 0.74 -5.69
N ALA A 90 14.31 -0.47 -5.30
CA ALA A 90 14.34 -0.90 -3.91
C ALA A 90 15.51 -0.29 -3.11
N ALA A 91 16.50 0.27 -3.80
CA ALA A 91 17.64 0.96 -3.17
C ALA A 91 18.24 1.97 -4.15
N GLY A 92 18.82 3.04 -3.59
CA GLY A 92 19.49 4.09 -4.35
C GLY A 92 20.07 5.16 -3.47
N LEU A 93 20.75 6.12 -4.10
CA LEU A 93 21.28 7.30 -3.41
C LEU A 93 20.24 8.43 -3.43
N THR A 94 20.21 9.20 -2.36
CA THR A 94 19.44 10.43 -2.29
C THR A 94 19.94 11.47 -3.30
N ASP A 95 19.02 12.25 -3.86
CA ASP A 95 19.28 13.36 -4.78
C ASP A 95 19.86 14.59 -4.08
N SER A 96 19.99 15.72 -4.81
CA SER A 96 20.54 16.97 -4.29
C SER A 96 19.73 17.60 -3.14
N SER A 97 18.45 17.24 -2.99
CA SER A 97 17.58 17.65 -1.89
C SER A 97 17.54 16.66 -0.72
N GLY A 98 18.31 15.57 -0.81
CA GLY A 98 18.33 14.52 0.19
C GLY A 98 17.18 13.51 0.04
N GLN A 99 16.46 13.52 -1.10
CA GLN A 99 15.29 12.67 -1.32
C GLN A 99 15.61 11.41 -2.10
N PHE A 100 14.91 10.33 -1.76
CA PHE A 100 14.88 9.07 -2.51
C PHE A 100 13.43 8.72 -2.83
N THR A 101 13.17 8.45 -4.10
CA THR A 101 11.82 8.17 -4.64
C THR A 101 11.73 6.72 -5.10
N SER A 102 10.61 6.06 -4.77
CA SER A 102 10.34 4.68 -5.17
C SER A 102 8.87 4.45 -5.49
N ASN A 103 8.59 3.67 -6.53
CA ASN A 103 7.26 3.19 -6.87
C ASN A 103 7.00 1.86 -6.18
N ILE A 104 5.83 1.73 -5.58
CA ILE A 104 5.45 0.55 -4.81
C ILE A 104 4.23 -0.10 -5.46
N THR A 105 4.29 -1.41 -5.72
CA THR A 105 3.13 -2.23 -6.07
C THR A 105 2.81 -3.13 -4.88
N LEU A 106 1.57 -3.06 -4.38
CA LEU A 106 1.15 -3.85 -3.23
C LEU A 106 0.98 -5.33 -3.58
N GLY A 107 1.07 -6.19 -2.58
CA GLY A 107 0.80 -7.61 -2.71
C GLY A 107 -0.67 -7.92 -2.99
N THR A 108 -0.97 -9.20 -3.26
CA THR A 108 -2.32 -9.68 -3.62
C THR A 108 -3.19 -10.06 -2.41
N VAL A 109 -2.68 -9.90 -1.20
CA VAL A 109 -3.43 -10.17 0.05
C VAL A 109 -3.98 -8.85 0.58
N PRO A 110 -5.29 -8.73 0.82
CA PRO A 110 -5.85 -7.53 1.43
C PRO A 110 -5.28 -7.28 2.83
N GLY A 111 -5.07 -6.01 3.18
CA GLY A 111 -4.60 -5.65 4.52
C GLY A 111 -3.65 -4.47 4.55
N ARG A 112 -3.10 -4.25 5.75
CA ARG A 112 -2.09 -3.21 5.98
C ARG A 112 -0.70 -3.74 5.68
N TYR A 113 0.04 -2.97 4.91
CA TYR A 113 1.42 -3.23 4.55
C TYR A 113 2.32 -2.23 5.25
N GLN A 114 3.32 -2.72 5.98
CA GLN A 114 4.35 -1.90 6.58
C GLN A 114 5.64 -2.03 5.79
N LEU A 115 6.04 -0.97 5.13
CA LEU A 115 7.32 -0.84 4.46
C LEU A 115 8.35 -0.29 5.46
N THR A 116 9.61 -0.59 5.23
CA THR A 116 10.72 -0.03 6.01
C THR A 116 11.72 0.62 5.07
N ALA A 117 11.91 1.92 5.22
CA ALA A 117 13.01 2.64 4.61
C ALA A 117 14.17 2.71 5.62
N THR A 118 15.35 2.34 5.17
CA THR A 118 16.56 2.28 6.02
C THR A 118 17.68 3.09 5.40
N THR A 119 18.34 3.90 6.20
CA THR A 119 19.65 4.49 5.91
C THR A 119 20.63 4.13 7.00
N ASN A 120 21.93 4.45 6.83
CA ASN A 120 22.93 4.18 7.83
C ASN A 120 23.65 5.46 8.26
N THR A 121 23.96 5.54 9.56
CA THR A 121 24.87 6.56 10.10
C THR A 121 26.32 6.26 9.71
N LYS A 122 27.22 7.21 9.86
CA LYS A 122 28.68 7.05 9.64
C LYS A 122 29.28 5.93 10.48
N ALA A 123 28.70 5.66 11.65
CA ALA A 123 29.11 4.55 12.54
C ALA A 123 28.51 3.19 12.12
N GLY A 124 27.78 3.11 11.00
CA GLY A 124 27.14 1.89 10.51
C GLY A 124 25.85 1.50 11.24
N LYS A 125 25.30 2.38 12.10
CA LYS A 125 24.02 2.13 12.76
C LYS A 125 22.88 2.40 11.78
N ALA A 126 21.94 1.42 11.66
CA ALA A 126 20.73 1.59 10.86
C ALA A 126 19.78 2.62 11.50
N VAL A 127 19.16 3.42 10.64
CA VAL A 127 18.09 4.37 10.98
C VAL A 127 16.90 4.00 10.10
N ASP A 128 15.81 3.57 10.73
CA ASP A 128 14.64 3.04 10.08
C ASP A 128 13.45 4.00 10.15
N LEU A 129 12.70 4.07 9.06
CA LEU A 129 11.39 4.72 8.97
C LEU A 129 10.35 3.67 8.56
N LYS A 130 9.23 3.62 9.28
CA LYS A 130 8.08 2.80 8.93
C LYS A 130 7.09 3.60 8.12
N ILE A 131 6.66 3.04 6.98
CA ILE A 131 5.71 3.64 6.04
C ILE A 131 4.58 2.64 5.87
N GLU A 132 3.35 3.10 6.06
CA GLU A 132 2.16 2.26 5.92
C GLU A 132 1.48 2.49 4.58
N ALA A 133 0.89 1.41 4.03
CA ALA A 133 -0.04 1.43 2.91
C ALA A 133 -1.14 0.39 3.14
N ILE A 134 -2.29 0.54 2.49
CA ILE A 134 -3.43 -0.36 2.61
C ILE A 134 -3.76 -0.95 1.26
N ALA A 135 -3.81 -2.29 1.18
CA ALA A 135 -4.31 -3.01 0.02
C ALA A 135 -5.77 -3.42 0.25
N LEU A 136 -6.67 -2.93 -0.62
CA LEU A 136 -8.08 -3.27 -0.59
C LEU A 136 -8.34 -4.53 -1.39
N GLY A 137 -9.04 -5.49 -0.80
CA GLY A 137 -9.64 -6.61 -1.51
C GLY A 137 -10.91 -6.18 -2.25
N TYR A 138 -11.56 -7.12 -2.93
CA TYR A 138 -12.74 -6.83 -3.75
C TYR A 138 -13.87 -6.16 -2.95
N GLN A 139 -14.14 -6.63 -1.74
CA GLN A 139 -15.22 -6.10 -0.90
C GLN A 139 -14.91 -4.68 -0.41
N GLU A 140 -13.69 -4.44 0.08
CA GLU A 140 -13.24 -3.13 0.55
C GLU A 140 -13.13 -2.14 -0.61
N GLN A 141 -12.75 -2.60 -1.80
CA GLN A 141 -12.70 -1.77 -3.01
C GLN A 141 -14.10 -1.32 -3.43
N LEU A 142 -15.10 -2.21 -3.39
CA LEU A 142 -16.50 -1.82 -3.60
C LEU A 142 -16.94 -0.79 -2.56
N GLY A 143 -16.58 -1.00 -1.29
CA GLY A 143 -16.86 -0.06 -0.20
C GLY A 143 -16.21 1.30 -0.43
N SER A 144 -14.98 1.34 -0.93
CA SER A 144 -14.28 2.57 -1.31
C SER A 144 -15.01 3.34 -2.40
N GLN A 145 -15.47 2.65 -3.46
CA GLN A 145 -16.25 3.27 -4.54
C GLN A 145 -17.57 3.84 -4.04
N LEU A 146 -18.27 3.11 -3.15
CA LEU A 146 -19.51 3.59 -2.52
C LEU A 146 -19.25 4.79 -1.60
N ASN A 147 -18.14 4.80 -0.86
CA ASN A 147 -17.71 5.95 -0.08
C ASN A 147 -17.57 7.19 -0.99
N ASP A 148 -16.82 7.07 -2.08
CA ASP A 148 -16.56 8.19 -2.98
C ASP A 148 -17.85 8.73 -3.61
N GLN A 149 -18.79 7.84 -3.94
CA GLN A 149 -20.06 8.21 -4.56
C GLN A 149 -21.05 8.86 -3.59
N TYR A 150 -21.17 8.37 -2.35
CA TYR A 150 -22.27 8.73 -1.45
C TYR A 150 -21.84 9.41 -0.16
N CYS A 151 -20.64 9.15 0.36
CA CYS A 151 -20.25 9.50 1.73
C CYS A 151 -19.17 10.57 1.79
N ALA A 152 -18.20 10.49 0.90
CA ALA A 152 -16.98 11.29 0.94
C ALA A 152 -17.22 12.80 0.84
N ARG A 153 -18.32 13.23 0.21
CA ARG A 153 -18.68 14.65 0.16
C ARG A 153 -18.82 15.27 1.55
N CYS A 154 -19.27 14.50 2.54
CA CYS A 154 -19.43 14.98 3.92
C CYS A 154 -18.38 14.42 4.87
N HIS A 155 -17.90 13.18 4.67
CA HIS A 155 -16.99 12.50 5.58
C HIS A 155 -15.50 12.70 5.27
N ASN A 156 -15.14 13.23 4.10
CA ASN A 156 -13.74 13.61 3.80
C ASN A 156 -13.55 15.11 4.03
N GLN A 157 -12.48 15.44 4.72
CA GLN A 157 -12.13 16.83 5.04
C GLN A 157 -11.62 17.59 3.81
N GLU A 158 -10.92 16.91 2.89
CA GLU A 158 -10.26 17.53 1.76
C GLU A 158 -11.12 17.45 0.48
N SER A 159 -11.05 18.49 -0.33
CA SER A 159 -11.57 18.50 -1.69
C SER A 159 -10.54 17.89 -2.65
N THR A 160 -11.03 17.21 -3.68
CA THR A 160 -10.22 16.75 -4.81
C THR A 160 -10.68 17.47 -6.08
N PRO A 161 -9.93 17.39 -7.21
CA PRO A 161 -10.38 17.95 -8.48
C PRO A 161 -11.76 17.44 -8.93
N GLU A 162 -12.12 16.21 -8.55
CA GLU A 162 -13.37 15.53 -8.94
C GLU A 162 -14.50 15.77 -7.92
N ARG A 163 -14.17 16.21 -6.70
CA ARG A 163 -15.14 16.30 -5.62
C ARG A 163 -14.84 17.46 -4.67
N VAL A 164 -15.82 18.35 -4.50
CA VAL A 164 -15.80 19.40 -3.48
C VAL A 164 -16.32 18.84 -2.17
N SER A 165 -15.49 18.89 -1.12
CA SER A 165 -15.91 18.54 0.24
C SER A 165 -16.88 19.59 0.78
N ASN A 166 -17.91 19.11 1.47
CA ASN A 166 -18.85 19.95 2.24
C ASN A 166 -18.54 19.92 3.75
N TYR A 167 -17.47 19.24 4.15
CA TYR A 167 -17.11 18.99 5.54
C TYR A 167 -17.08 20.28 6.37
N ASP A 168 -16.38 21.30 5.89
CA ASP A 168 -16.20 22.57 6.62
C ASP A 168 -17.48 23.39 6.74
N ASN A 169 -18.47 23.15 5.90
CA ASN A 169 -19.76 23.86 5.92
C ASN A 169 -20.79 23.20 6.87
N LEU A 170 -20.49 22.03 7.43
CA LEU A 170 -21.39 21.35 8.35
C LEU A 170 -21.22 21.87 9.78
N GLU A 171 -22.33 22.21 10.45
CA GLU A 171 -22.32 22.63 11.85
C GLU A 171 -21.83 21.50 12.76
N VAL A 172 -22.33 20.28 12.55
CA VAL A 172 -21.87 19.08 13.24
C VAL A 172 -20.97 18.31 12.29
N LYS A 173 -19.67 18.24 12.60
CA LYS A 173 -18.69 17.55 11.78
C LYS A 173 -18.89 16.03 11.84
N PRO A 174 -19.06 15.34 10.72
CA PRO A 174 -19.06 13.88 10.71
C PRO A 174 -17.64 13.34 10.93
N HIS A 175 -17.55 12.16 11.50
CA HIS A 175 -16.26 11.50 11.66
C HIS A 175 -15.73 11.03 10.29
N PRO A 176 -14.48 11.38 9.91
CA PRO A 176 -13.82 10.76 8.77
C PRO A 176 -13.70 9.25 8.96
N PHE A 177 -13.78 8.47 7.90
CA PHE A 177 -13.71 6.99 8.02
C PHE A 177 -12.36 6.49 8.52
N THR A 178 -11.33 7.32 8.45
CA THR A 178 -10.01 7.06 9.05
C THR A 178 -9.96 7.29 10.57
N GLU A 179 -10.98 7.90 11.18
CA GLU A 179 -10.99 8.20 12.64
C GLU A 179 -11.37 6.96 13.46
N GLY A 180 -10.42 6.05 13.63
CA GLY A 180 -10.62 4.79 14.33
C GLY A 180 -10.94 4.93 15.82
N ASP A 181 -10.41 5.94 16.49
CA ASP A 181 -10.67 6.18 17.92
C ASP A 181 -12.17 6.30 18.26
N THR A 182 -12.96 6.80 17.34
CA THR A 182 -14.42 6.93 17.48
C THR A 182 -15.17 5.79 16.79
N LEU A 183 -14.85 5.53 15.50
CA LEU A 183 -15.63 4.61 14.69
C LEU A 183 -15.43 3.14 15.11
N ASN A 184 -14.28 2.78 15.66
CA ASN A 184 -14.01 1.42 16.14
C ASN A 184 -14.79 1.06 17.44
N LYS A 185 -15.38 2.04 18.12
CA LYS A 185 -16.27 1.81 19.28
C LYS A 185 -17.68 1.41 18.89
N LEU A 186 -18.08 1.72 17.66
CA LEU A 186 -19.35 1.30 17.10
C LEU A 186 -19.28 -0.17 16.66
N THR A 187 -20.34 -0.91 16.93
CA THR A 187 -20.47 -2.27 16.37
C THR A 187 -20.81 -2.22 14.89
N ASP A 188 -20.64 -3.33 14.17
CA ASP A 188 -21.09 -3.40 12.77
C ASP A 188 -22.60 -3.25 12.65
N ALA A 189 -23.36 -3.67 13.68
CA ALA A 189 -24.80 -3.46 13.74
C ALA A 189 -25.15 -1.97 13.86
N ASP A 190 -24.39 -1.19 14.65
CA ASP A 190 -24.55 0.26 14.75
C ASP A 190 -24.25 0.94 13.42
N LEU A 191 -23.17 0.50 12.74
CA LEU A 191 -22.83 1.02 11.42
C LEU A 191 -23.91 0.68 10.39
N VAL A 192 -24.44 -0.55 10.39
CA VAL A 192 -25.60 -0.92 9.54
C VAL A 192 -26.78 0.00 9.84
N ALA A 193 -27.11 0.23 11.12
CA ALA A 193 -28.24 1.04 11.52
C ALA A 193 -28.11 2.50 11.06
N ILE A 194 -26.96 3.13 11.30
CA ILE A 194 -26.75 4.54 10.94
C ILE A 194 -26.66 4.73 9.41
N ILE A 195 -26.05 3.82 8.68
CA ILE A 195 -26.00 3.88 7.21
C ILE A 195 -27.40 3.66 6.62
N SER A 196 -28.15 2.66 7.12
CA SER A 196 -29.46 2.33 6.58
C SER A 196 -30.52 3.37 6.90
N HIS A 197 -30.53 3.92 8.12
CA HIS A 197 -31.61 4.75 8.64
C HIS A 197 -31.21 6.21 8.91
N GLY A 198 -29.96 6.57 8.61
CA GLY A 198 -29.43 7.91 8.81
C GLY A 198 -29.00 8.19 10.25
N GLY A 199 -28.48 9.40 10.48
CA GLY A 199 -27.95 9.81 11.79
C GLY A 199 -28.91 9.65 12.96
N PRO A 200 -30.23 9.92 12.84
CA PRO A 200 -31.19 9.73 13.92
C PRO A 200 -31.28 8.32 14.50
N ALA A 201 -30.89 7.27 13.74
CA ALA A 201 -30.86 5.90 14.23
C ALA A 201 -29.95 5.69 15.44
N LEU A 202 -28.93 6.51 15.59
CA LEU A 202 -28.00 6.52 16.73
C LEU A 202 -28.02 7.85 17.51
N ASN A 203 -29.12 8.59 17.46
CA ASN A 203 -29.27 9.92 18.07
C ASN A 203 -28.18 10.92 17.59
N LYS A 204 -27.81 10.84 16.30
CA LYS A 204 -26.86 11.73 15.64
C LYS A 204 -27.59 12.71 14.73
N SER A 205 -26.82 13.56 14.03
CA SER A 205 -27.37 14.61 13.17
C SER A 205 -28.30 14.07 12.08
N ALA A 206 -29.46 14.70 11.91
CA ALA A 206 -30.41 14.42 10.84
C ALA A 206 -29.88 14.78 9.43
N LEU A 207 -28.74 15.51 9.35
CA LEU A 207 -28.07 15.80 8.08
C LEU A 207 -27.45 14.55 7.42
N MET A 208 -27.19 13.51 8.21
CA MET A 208 -26.83 12.21 7.65
C MET A 208 -28.07 11.49 7.15
N ALA A 209 -28.24 11.45 5.83
CA ALA A 209 -29.39 10.83 5.18
C ALA A 209 -29.40 9.30 5.31
N PRO A 210 -30.58 8.64 5.27
CA PRO A 210 -30.69 7.18 5.22
C PRO A 210 -30.35 6.65 3.81
N TYR A 211 -29.54 5.60 3.73
CA TYR A 211 -29.15 4.96 2.47
C TYR A 211 -29.74 3.55 2.30
N GLY A 212 -30.55 3.06 3.24
CA GLY A 212 -31.11 1.70 3.19
C GLY A 212 -32.07 1.43 2.01
N TYR A 213 -32.55 2.48 1.33
CA TYR A 213 -33.34 2.36 0.09
C TYR A 213 -32.49 2.53 -1.17
N THR A 214 -31.26 3.04 -1.04
CA THR A 214 -30.32 3.30 -2.14
C THR A 214 -29.30 2.16 -2.28
N LEU A 215 -28.80 1.67 -1.14
CA LEU A 215 -27.79 0.63 -1.06
C LEU A 215 -28.40 -0.71 -0.65
N SER A 216 -28.01 -1.77 -1.31
CA SER A 216 -28.31 -3.14 -0.91
C SER A 216 -27.58 -3.51 0.39
N LYS A 217 -28.02 -4.60 1.03
CA LYS A 217 -27.34 -5.10 2.24
C LYS A 217 -25.87 -5.46 1.99
N SER A 218 -25.54 -6.01 0.83
CA SER A 218 -24.17 -6.37 0.45
C SER A 218 -23.30 -5.12 0.24
N GLU A 219 -23.85 -4.06 -0.33
CA GLU A 219 -23.13 -2.78 -0.49
C GLU A 219 -22.88 -2.09 0.86
N ILE A 220 -23.85 -2.13 1.77
CA ILE A 220 -23.65 -1.64 3.15
C ILE A 220 -22.55 -2.44 3.86
N GLN A 221 -22.49 -3.76 3.70
CA GLN A 221 -21.42 -4.59 4.26
C GLN A 221 -20.05 -4.26 3.63
N ALA A 222 -20.00 -4.00 2.33
CA ALA A 222 -18.79 -3.59 1.64
C ALA A 222 -18.28 -2.24 2.17
N LEU A 223 -19.19 -1.27 2.37
CA LEU A 223 -18.84 0.03 2.96
C LEU A 223 -18.30 -0.11 4.38
N ILE A 224 -18.89 -0.98 5.21
CA ILE A 224 -18.41 -1.27 6.56
C ILE A 224 -17.02 -1.92 6.52
N ALA A 225 -16.78 -2.88 5.61
CA ALA A 225 -15.48 -3.50 5.44
C ALA A 225 -14.42 -2.44 5.08
N TYR A 226 -14.74 -1.50 4.20
CA TYR A 226 -13.87 -0.37 3.87
C TYR A 226 -13.58 0.51 5.10
N ILE A 227 -14.61 0.94 5.84
CA ILE A 227 -14.46 1.75 7.07
C ILE A 227 -13.52 1.07 8.06
N ARG A 228 -13.68 -0.26 8.28
CA ARG A 228 -12.83 -1.03 9.19
C ARG A 228 -11.39 -1.14 8.71
N MET A 229 -11.21 -1.25 7.39
CA MET A 229 -9.88 -1.37 6.79
C MET A 229 -9.08 -0.07 6.88
N VAL A 230 -9.71 1.09 6.65
CA VAL A 230 -8.99 2.38 6.61
C VAL A 230 -8.86 3.05 7.97
N SER A 231 -9.54 2.57 9.00
CA SER A 231 -9.54 3.18 10.34
C SER A 231 -8.14 3.24 10.96
N ASP A 232 -7.78 4.37 11.57
CA ASP A 232 -6.52 4.59 12.28
C ASP A 232 -6.85 5.14 13.69
N PRO A 233 -6.55 4.44 14.81
CA PRO A 233 -5.90 3.13 14.86
C PRO A 233 -6.70 2.00 14.18
N PRO A 234 -6.01 0.89 13.78
CA PRO A 234 -6.65 -0.23 13.09
C PRO A 234 -7.79 -0.84 13.90
N TYR A 235 -8.86 -1.23 13.19
CA TYR A 235 -9.96 -1.96 13.82
C TYR A 235 -9.51 -3.35 14.28
N SER A 236 -9.86 -3.68 15.52
CA SER A 236 -9.71 -5.03 16.08
C SER A 236 -11.09 -5.54 16.50
N ALA A 237 -11.53 -6.64 15.91
CA ALA A 237 -12.82 -7.23 16.27
C ALA A 237 -12.82 -7.64 17.75
N PRO A 238 -13.88 -7.31 18.53
CA PRO A 238 -13.95 -7.68 19.93
C PRO A 238 -13.80 -9.20 20.13
N GLY A 239 -12.99 -9.61 21.10
CA GLY A 239 -12.78 -11.01 21.46
C GLY A 239 -11.73 -11.74 20.62
N ILE A 240 -11.12 -11.11 19.62
CA ILE A 240 -9.99 -11.68 18.88
C ILE A 240 -8.69 -11.14 19.48
N VAL A 241 -7.94 -12.03 20.15
CA VAL A 241 -6.58 -11.73 20.60
C VAL A 241 -5.62 -12.07 19.46
N TYR A 242 -5.11 -11.05 18.80
CA TYR A 242 -4.05 -11.23 17.80
C TYR A 242 -2.74 -11.56 18.55
N ALA A 243 -2.16 -12.72 18.26
CA ALA A 243 -0.83 -13.03 18.76
C ALA A 243 0.15 -11.97 18.25
N GLN A 244 0.74 -11.22 19.17
CA GLN A 244 1.84 -10.32 18.83
C GLN A 244 3.01 -11.17 18.33
N LYS A 245 3.42 -10.94 17.09
CA LYS A 245 4.61 -11.56 16.50
C LYS A 245 5.85 -10.73 16.78
#